data_ccaf88c3ebc2dcc494b35579dc124b34
#
_entry.id   ccaf88c3ebc2dcc494b35579dc124b34
#
_cell.length_a   1.000
_cell.length_b   1.000
_cell.length_c   1.000
_cell.angle_alpha   90.00
_cell.angle_beta   90.00
_cell.angle_gamma   90.00
#
_symmetry.space_group_name_H-M   'P 1'
#
loop_
_entity.id
_entity.type
_entity.pdbx_description
1 polymer ?
#
loop_
_entity_poly.entity_id
_entity_poly.type
_entity_poly.pdbx_seq_one_letter_code
_entity_poly.pdbx_strand_id
1 'polypeptide(L)'
;VSKRRVVVTGLGMLSPVGNTVESTWKALLAGQSGISLIDHFDTSAYATKFAGLVKDFNCEEIISRKEQRKMDAFIQYGIVAGVQAMQDSGLEITEENATRIGAAIGSGIGGLGLIEENHTSLMNGGPRKISPFFVPSTIVNMVAGHLTIMFGLRGPSISIATACTSGVHNIGQAARMIAYGDADAMVAGGAEKASTPLGVGGFGAARALSTRNDNPQAASRPWDRDRDGFVLGDGAGMIVLEEYEHAKKRGAKIYAEVVGFGMSSDAYHMTSPPENGAGAAQAMANAIRDAGLTPEHIGYVNAHGTSTPAGDKAEAQAVKSIFGEYASRVLVSSTKSMTGHLLGAAGAVESIYSILALRDQAVPPTINLDNPDEGCDLDFVPHEARQVSGMEYTLCNSFGFGGTNGSLIFKKI
;
A
#
# COMPACT_ATOMS: atom_id res chain seq x y z
N VAL A 1 3.43 18.61 25.16
CA VAL A 1 2.30 18.83 24.25
C VAL A 1 1.55 17.51 24.20
N SER A 2 0.26 17.52 24.57
CA SER A 2 -0.59 16.32 24.46
C SER A 2 -0.77 16.00 22.96
N LYS A 3 -0.53 14.74 22.58
CA LYS A 3 -0.70 14.23 21.22
C LYS A 3 -2.19 14.32 20.83
N ARG A 4 -2.52 15.01 19.73
CA ARG A 4 -3.90 15.07 19.22
C ARG A 4 -4.30 13.71 18.61
N ARG A 5 -5.57 13.38 18.70
CA ARG A 5 -6.12 12.17 18.07
C ARG A 5 -6.25 12.37 16.55
N VAL A 6 -5.98 11.32 15.80
CA VAL A 6 -6.01 11.36 14.32
C VAL A 6 -6.96 10.28 13.80
N VAL A 7 -7.90 10.68 12.97
CA VAL A 7 -8.92 9.79 12.41
C VAL A 7 -8.89 9.77 10.89
N VAL A 8 -9.48 8.74 10.31
CA VAL A 8 -9.63 8.55 8.88
C VAL A 8 -11.04 8.96 8.47
N THR A 9 -11.16 9.94 7.58
CA THR A 9 -12.45 10.49 7.13
C THR A 9 -12.72 10.25 5.65
N GLY A 10 -11.74 9.85 4.85
CA GLY A 10 -11.91 9.58 3.44
C GLY A 10 -11.01 8.48 2.93
N LEU A 11 -11.48 7.71 1.96
CA LEU A 11 -10.78 6.58 1.34
C LEU A 11 -10.88 6.67 -0.18
N GLY A 12 -9.81 6.32 -0.89
CA GLY A 12 -9.79 6.22 -2.34
C GLY A 12 -8.80 5.17 -2.80
N MET A 13 -9.09 4.47 -3.91
CA MET A 13 -8.30 3.34 -4.33
C MET A 13 -8.44 2.97 -5.79
N LEU A 14 -7.34 2.50 -6.36
CA LEU A 14 -7.27 1.70 -7.58
C LEU A 14 -6.47 0.43 -7.27
N SER A 15 -6.95 -0.70 -7.70
CA SER A 15 -6.29 -2.00 -7.48
C SER A 15 -6.51 -2.95 -8.66
N PRO A 16 -5.78 -4.07 -8.72
CA PRO A 16 -6.00 -5.09 -9.75
C PRO A 16 -7.38 -5.77 -9.71
N VAL A 17 -8.12 -5.62 -8.61
CA VAL A 17 -9.45 -6.22 -8.42
C VAL A 17 -10.61 -5.21 -8.40
N GLY A 18 -10.30 -3.91 -8.56
CA GLY A 18 -11.35 -2.88 -8.62
C GLY A 18 -10.78 -1.45 -8.66
N ASN A 19 -11.55 -0.53 -9.25
CA ASN A 19 -11.16 0.88 -9.42
C ASN A 19 -11.83 1.81 -8.40
N THR A 20 -12.46 1.26 -7.40
CA THR A 20 -13.02 1.96 -6.24
C THR A 20 -12.78 1.16 -4.96
N VAL A 21 -12.91 1.82 -3.82
CA VAL A 21 -12.79 1.16 -2.51
C VAL A 21 -13.80 0.02 -2.37
N GLU A 22 -15.07 0.26 -2.69
CA GLU A 22 -16.14 -0.73 -2.52
C GLU A 22 -16.02 -1.90 -3.49
N SER A 23 -15.70 -1.66 -4.78
CA SER A 23 -15.50 -2.74 -5.74
C SER A 23 -14.31 -3.63 -5.38
N THR A 24 -13.20 -3.00 -4.93
CA THR A 24 -12.01 -3.73 -4.46
C THR A 24 -12.34 -4.57 -3.22
N TRP A 25 -12.98 -3.98 -2.22
CA TRP A 25 -13.29 -4.69 -0.98
C TRP A 25 -14.21 -5.88 -1.19
N LYS A 26 -15.24 -5.71 -2.01
CA LYS A 26 -16.15 -6.80 -2.40
C LYS A 26 -15.40 -7.95 -3.08
N ALA A 27 -14.50 -7.64 -4.00
CA ALA A 27 -13.68 -8.64 -4.69
C ALA A 27 -12.72 -9.38 -3.74
N LEU A 28 -12.10 -8.67 -2.79
CA LEU A 28 -11.23 -9.26 -1.78
C LEU A 28 -11.98 -10.23 -0.85
N LEU A 29 -13.15 -9.84 -0.35
CA LEU A 29 -13.97 -10.72 0.49
C LEU A 29 -14.48 -11.94 -0.28
N ALA A 30 -14.64 -11.84 -1.59
CA ALA A 30 -14.98 -12.95 -2.47
C ALA A 30 -13.79 -13.82 -2.89
N GLY A 31 -12.58 -13.52 -2.43
CA GLY A 31 -11.37 -14.28 -2.78
C GLY A 31 -10.98 -14.17 -4.27
N GLN A 32 -11.31 -13.07 -4.94
CA GLN A 32 -11.05 -12.90 -6.37
C GLN A 32 -9.60 -12.52 -6.63
N SER A 33 -8.93 -13.23 -7.56
CA SER A 33 -7.60 -12.85 -8.03
C SER A 33 -7.68 -11.76 -9.09
N GLY A 34 -6.83 -10.74 -8.97
CA GLY A 34 -6.62 -9.69 -9.96
C GLY A 34 -5.44 -9.96 -10.89
N ILE A 35 -4.77 -11.10 -10.75
CA ILE A 35 -3.57 -11.43 -11.52
C ILE A 35 -3.97 -11.87 -12.92
N SER A 36 -3.32 -11.31 -13.94
CA SER A 36 -3.54 -11.60 -15.36
C SER A 36 -2.25 -11.52 -16.16
N LEU A 37 -2.26 -12.08 -17.37
CA LEU A 37 -1.14 -11.91 -18.29
C LEU A 37 -0.94 -10.44 -18.63
N ILE A 38 0.32 -10.05 -18.77
CA ILE A 38 0.70 -8.71 -19.22
C ILE A 38 0.45 -8.62 -20.73
N ASP A 39 -0.31 -7.63 -21.17
CA ASP A 39 -0.76 -7.43 -22.56
C ASP A 39 -0.29 -6.12 -23.20
N HIS A 40 0.33 -5.22 -22.42
CA HIS A 40 0.73 -3.90 -22.89
C HIS A 40 2.19 -3.82 -23.39
N PHE A 41 2.95 -4.92 -23.31
CA PHE A 41 4.24 -5.11 -23.99
C PHE A 41 4.51 -6.59 -24.25
N ASP A 42 5.45 -6.90 -25.15
CA ASP A 42 5.83 -8.28 -25.47
C ASP A 42 6.62 -8.93 -24.31
N THR A 43 6.03 -9.95 -23.71
CA THR A 43 6.63 -10.71 -22.60
C THR A 43 7.27 -12.02 -23.03
N SER A 44 7.37 -12.31 -24.32
CA SER A 44 7.86 -13.61 -24.84
C SER A 44 9.25 -14.00 -24.31
N ALA A 45 10.14 -13.01 -24.16
CA ALA A 45 11.50 -13.18 -23.64
C ALA A 45 11.61 -13.14 -22.11
N TYR A 46 10.51 -12.88 -21.40
CA TYR A 46 10.52 -12.72 -19.93
C TYR A 46 10.22 -14.04 -19.22
N ALA A 47 10.89 -14.28 -18.10
CA ALA A 47 10.61 -15.43 -17.24
C ALA A 47 9.24 -15.32 -16.56
N THR A 48 8.79 -14.10 -16.24
CA THR A 48 7.47 -13.78 -15.67
C THR A 48 6.66 -13.01 -16.70
N LYS A 49 5.43 -13.46 -16.97
CA LYS A 49 4.55 -12.92 -18.03
C LYS A 49 3.23 -12.38 -17.52
N PHE A 50 3.09 -12.23 -16.22
CA PHE A 50 1.85 -11.82 -15.55
C PHE A 50 2.12 -10.81 -14.43
N ALA A 51 1.07 -10.07 -14.07
CA ALA A 51 1.08 -9.10 -12.97
C ALA A 51 -0.35 -8.81 -12.51
N GLY A 52 -0.50 -8.14 -11.39
CA GLY A 52 -1.75 -7.51 -10.98
C GLY A 52 -1.89 -6.16 -11.65
N LEU A 53 -2.61 -6.10 -12.76
CA LEU A 53 -2.81 -4.89 -13.55
C LEU A 53 -4.08 -4.16 -13.13
N VAL A 54 -4.06 -2.82 -13.14
CA VAL A 54 -5.28 -2.02 -13.07
C VAL A 54 -6.02 -2.16 -14.40
N LYS A 55 -7.28 -2.58 -14.35
CA LYS A 55 -8.10 -2.88 -15.53
C LYS A 55 -9.12 -1.77 -15.76
N ASP A 56 -9.50 -1.57 -17.02
CA ASP A 56 -10.57 -0.61 -17.43
C ASP A 56 -10.37 0.80 -16.85
N PHE A 57 -9.10 1.22 -16.75
CA PHE A 57 -8.75 2.52 -16.19
C PHE A 57 -9.10 3.65 -17.16
N ASN A 58 -9.96 4.55 -16.70
CA ASN A 58 -10.28 5.79 -17.38
C ASN A 58 -10.31 6.95 -16.37
N CYS A 59 -9.50 7.97 -16.63
CA CYS A 59 -9.41 9.16 -15.78
C CYS A 59 -9.80 10.47 -16.49
N GLU A 60 -10.43 10.40 -17.66
CA GLU A 60 -10.69 11.59 -18.51
C GLU A 60 -11.58 12.63 -17.82
N GLU A 61 -12.48 12.21 -16.96
CA GLU A 61 -13.34 13.11 -16.16
C GLU A 61 -12.55 13.91 -15.09
N ILE A 62 -11.40 13.38 -14.67
CA ILE A 62 -10.56 13.98 -13.63
C ILE A 62 -9.33 14.66 -14.25
N ILE A 63 -8.70 14.02 -15.23
CA ILE A 63 -7.45 14.44 -15.86
C ILE A 63 -7.66 14.47 -17.38
N SER A 64 -7.66 15.65 -17.97
CA SER A 64 -7.81 15.77 -19.44
C SER A 64 -6.72 14.98 -20.17
N ARG A 65 -7.01 14.50 -21.39
CA ARG A 65 -6.03 13.78 -22.24
C ARG A 65 -4.73 14.56 -22.47
N LYS A 66 -4.81 15.88 -22.50
CA LYS A 66 -3.63 16.75 -22.63
C LYS A 66 -2.75 16.67 -21.40
N GLU A 67 -3.34 16.67 -20.21
CA GLU A 67 -2.59 16.58 -18.94
C GLU A 67 -2.07 15.17 -18.70
N GLN A 68 -2.82 14.12 -19.06
CA GLN A 68 -2.37 12.72 -18.94
C GLN A 68 -1.02 12.49 -19.64
N ARG A 69 -0.77 13.14 -20.78
CA ARG A 69 0.50 13.02 -21.52
C ARG A 69 1.71 13.63 -20.81
N LYS A 70 1.48 14.39 -19.74
CA LYS A 70 2.53 15.08 -18.97
C LYS A 70 2.86 14.34 -17.67
N MET A 71 2.30 13.15 -17.44
CA MET A 71 2.48 12.40 -16.19
C MET A 71 2.48 10.90 -16.43
N ASP A 72 3.37 10.20 -15.76
CA ASP A 72 3.39 8.74 -15.75
C ASP A 72 2.11 8.17 -15.15
N ALA A 73 1.80 6.92 -15.48
CA ALA A 73 0.59 6.25 -15.03
C ALA A 73 0.46 6.17 -13.51
N PHE A 74 1.58 6.04 -12.75
CA PHE A 74 1.50 6.03 -11.29
C PHE A 74 0.94 7.34 -10.74
N ILE A 75 1.26 8.47 -11.37
CA ILE A 75 0.71 9.79 -11.00
C ILE A 75 -0.79 9.83 -11.29
N GLN A 76 -1.21 9.34 -12.45
CA GLN A 76 -2.63 9.26 -12.81
C GLN A 76 -3.43 8.42 -11.81
N TYR A 77 -2.90 7.24 -11.44
CA TYR A 77 -3.51 6.38 -10.42
C TYR A 77 -3.61 7.10 -9.06
N GLY A 78 -2.53 7.74 -8.64
CA GLY A 78 -2.50 8.49 -7.39
C GLY A 78 -3.48 9.65 -7.35
N ILE A 79 -3.60 10.42 -8.44
CA ILE A 79 -4.57 11.52 -8.54
C ILE A 79 -6.00 10.98 -8.44
N VAL A 80 -6.36 9.94 -9.19
CA VAL A 80 -7.72 9.37 -9.16
C VAL A 80 -8.07 8.86 -7.76
N ALA A 81 -7.19 8.10 -7.13
CA ALA A 81 -7.39 7.64 -5.76
C ALA A 81 -7.49 8.82 -4.76
N GLY A 82 -6.67 9.86 -4.95
CA GLY A 82 -6.70 11.07 -4.13
C GLY A 82 -8.01 11.84 -4.27
N VAL A 83 -8.50 12.00 -5.49
CA VAL A 83 -9.81 12.64 -5.74
C VAL A 83 -10.94 11.84 -5.10
N GLN A 84 -10.94 10.50 -5.22
CA GLN A 84 -11.90 9.64 -4.54
C GLN A 84 -11.87 9.86 -3.01
N ALA A 85 -10.67 9.88 -2.41
CA ALA A 85 -10.52 10.07 -0.97
C ALA A 85 -11.00 11.45 -0.50
N MET A 86 -10.69 12.50 -1.25
CA MET A 86 -11.15 13.87 -0.94
C MET A 86 -12.67 13.97 -1.04
N GLN A 87 -13.27 13.43 -2.10
CA GLN A 87 -14.74 13.40 -2.26
C GLN A 87 -15.42 12.60 -1.15
N ASP A 88 -14.88 11.42 -0.81
CA ASP A 88 -15.43 10.56 0.24
C ASP A 88 -15.35 11.25 1.63
N SER A 89 -14.29 12.03 1.87
CA SER A 89 -14.12 12.76 3.13
C SER A 89 -15.11 13.91 3.31
N GLY A 90 -15.61 14.47 2.21
CA GLY A 90 -16.41 15.69 2.23
C GLY A 90 -15.68 16.90 2.81
N LEU A 91 -14.33 16.86 2.84
CA LEU A 91 -13.52 17.97 3.36
C LEU A 91 -13.49 19.13 2.35
N GLU A 92 -14.05 20.27 2.74
CA GLU A 92 -14.02 21.48 1.94
C GLU A 92 -12.76 22.30 2.24
N ILE A 93 -12.09 22.73 1.17
CA ILE A 93 -10.89 23.58 1.29
C ILE A 93 -11.30 25.04 1.10
N THR A 94 -10.94 25.86 2.06
CA THR A 94 -11.21 27.29 2.08
C THR A 94 -9.90 28.09 2.22
N GLU A 95 -9.95 29.39 1.98
CA GLU A 95 -8.80 30.27 2.20
C GLU A 95 -8.29 30.21 3.66
N GLU A 96 -9.20 29.99 4.61
CA GLU A 96 -8.88 29.97 6.05
C GLU A 96 -8.17 28.67 6.46
N ASN A 97 -8.57 27.51 5.88
CA ASN A 97 -8.04 26.21 6.30
C ASN A 97 -6.95 25.65 5.38
N ALA A 98 -6.79 26.18 4.16
CA ALA A 98 -5.87 25.64 3.14
C ALA A 98 -4.44 25.45 3.65
N THR A 99 -3.93 26.37 4.49
CA THR A 99 -2.56 26.28 5.06
C THR A 99 -2.43 25.21 6.16
N ARG A 100 -3.54 24.63 6.58
CA ARG A 100 -3.61 23.57 7.60
C ARG A 100 -3.88 22.18 7.00
N ILE A 101 -4.00 22.10 5.68
CA ILE A 101 -4.31 20.84 4.98
C ILE A 101 -3.19 20.54 3.99
N GLY A 102 -2.59 19.37 4.15
CA GLY A 102 -1.40 18.96 3.38
C GLY A 102 -1.54 17.61 2.69
N ALA A 103 -0.42 17.12 2.18
CA ALA A 103 -0.31 15.82 1.52
C ALA A 103 0.99 15.10 1.89
N ALA A 104 0.91 13.79 2.07
CA ALA A 104 2.06 12.90 2.27
C ALA A 104 1.87 11.64 1.42
N ILE A 105 2.41 11.65 0.20
CA ILE A 105 2.13 10.60 -0.79
C ILE A 105 3.43 10.20 -1.45
N GLY A 106 3.72 8.89 -1.45
CA GLY A 106 4.95 8.33 -2.00
C GLY A 106 4.73 7.33 -3.12
N SER A 107 5.85 6.89 -3.66
CA SER A 107 5.99 5.79 -4.60
C SER A 107 7.31 5.09 -4.31
N GLY A 108 7.40 3.80 -4.59
CA GLY A 108 8.65 3.05 -4.42
C GLY A 108 9.66 3.36 -5.53
N ILE A 109 9.18 3.44 -6.77
CA ILE A 109 10.04 3.60 -7.96
C ILE A 109 9.73 4.89 -8.73
N GLY A 110 8.47 5.33 -8.73
CA GLY A 110 8.03 6.49 -9.51
C GLY A 110 7.76 6.17 -10.98
N GLY A 111 8.01 7.11 -11.86
CA GLY A 111 7.62 7.07 -13.27
C GLY A 111 8.50 6.21 -14.18
N LEU A 112 8.63 4.93 -13.85
CA LEU A 112 9.53 4.00 -14.57
C LEU A 112 9.18 3.89 -16.06
N GLY A 113 7.88 3.86 -16.41
CA GLY A 113 7.45 3.76 -17.82
C GLY A 113 7.91 4.95 -18.66
N LEU A 114 7.73 6.17 -18.19
CA LEU A 114 8.19 7.36 -18.90
C LEU A 114 9.72 7.53 -18.87
N ILE A 115 10.41 7.00 -17.86
CA ILE A 115 11.87 6.93 -17.87
C ILE A 115 12.34 6.05 -19.04
N GLU A 116 11.76 4.87 -19.22
CA GLU A 116 12.07 3.95 -20.32
C GLU A 116 11.81 4.60 -21.68
N GLU A 117 10.64 5.21 -21.88
CA GLU A 117 10.26 5.86 -23.14
C GLU A 117 11.18 7.03 -23.49
N ASN A 118 11.49 7.89 -22.52
CA ASN A 118 12.37 9.03 -22.75
C ASN A 118 13.84 8.60 -22.96
N HIS A 119 14.30 7.55 -22.30
CA HIS A 119 15.61 6.97 -22.57
C HIS A 119 15.68 6.40 -23.99
N THR A 120 14.67 5.68 -24.44
CA THR A 120 14.57 5.17 -25.81
C THR A 120 14.59 6.32 -26.83
N SER A 121 13.84 7.39 -26.56
CA SER A 121 13.81 8.58 -27.40
C SER A 121 15.17 9.27 -27.47
N LEU A 122 15.89 9.37 -26.35
CA LEU A 122 17.25 9.90 -26.28
C LEU A 122 18.21 9.08 -27.14
N MET A 123 18.17 7.75 -27.01
CA MET A 123 19.09 6.86 -27.76
C MET A 123 18.83 6.89 -29.27
N ASN A 124 17.56 7.01 -29.69
CA ASN A 124 17.18 6.98 -31.10
C ASN A 124 17.29 8.34 -31.80
N GLY A 125 17.26 9.46 -31.08
CA GLY A 125 17.16 10.77 -31.71
C GLY A 125 17.87 11.92 -30.97
N GLY A 126 18.63 11.60 -29.92
CA GLY A 126 19.41 12.59 -29.16
C GLY A 126 18.55 13.40 -28.17
N PRO A 127 19.18 14.34 -27.44
CA PRO A 127 18.55 15.02 -26.28
C PRO A 127 17.35 15.89 -26.67
N ARG A 128 17.23 16.30 -27.92
CA ARG A 128 16.07 17.09 -28.42
C ARG A 128 14.77 16.27 -28.49
N LYS A 129 14.85 14.96 -28.37
CA LYS A 129 13.70 14.06 -28.39
C LYS A 129 13.14 13.77 -26.99
N ILE A 130 13.83 14.19 -25.95
CA ILE A 130 13.33 14.08 -24.57
C ILE A 130 12.14 15.02 -24.39
N SER A 131 11.09 14.52 -23.72
CA SER A 131 9.92 15.35 -23.40
C SER A 131 10.32 16.52 -22.48
N PRO A 132 9.83 17.74 -22.73
CA PRO A 132 10.02 18.86 -21.78
C PRO A 132 9.37 18.61 -20.43
N PHE A 133 8.43 17.66 -20.34
CA PHE A 133 7.76 17.25 -19.11
C PHE A 133 8.44 16.06 -18.43
N PHE A 134 9.53 15.53 -18.97
CA PHE A 134 10.15 14.29 -18.47
C PHE A 134 10.38 14.30 -16.95
N VAL A 135 11.05 15.31 -16.42
CA VAL A 135 11.34 15.36 -14.98
C VAL A 135 10.07 15.41 -14.14
N PRO A 136 9.14 16.38 -14.33
CA PRO A 136 7.93 16.44 -13.51
C PRO A 136 6.96 15.27 -13.77
N SER A 137 7.10 14.53 -14.88
CA SER A 137 6.26 13.37 -15.16
C SER A 137 6.71 12.09 -14.46
N THR A 138 7.90 12.06 -13.85
CA THR A 138 8.51 10.82 -13.33
C THR A 138 8.86 10.84 -11.85
N ILE A 139 9.05 12.02 -11.26
CA ILE A 139 9.50 12.11 -9.85
C ILE A 139 8.41 11.77 -8.85
N VAL A 140 8.81 11.10 -7.75
CA VAL A 140 7.91 10.43 -6.82
C VAL A 140 6.96 11.36 -6.05
N ASN A 141 7.29 12.65 -5.90
CA ASN A 141 6.49 13.62 -5.16
C ASN A 141 5.36 14.26 -6.00
N MET A 142 5.22 13.90 -7.27
CA MET A 142 4.28 14.61 -8.13
C MET A 142 2.81 14.21 -7.94
N VAL A 143 2.51 13.06 -7.35
CA VAL A 143 1.12 12.78 -6.92
C VAL A 143 0.68 13.82 -5.88
N ALA A 144 1.50 14.02 -4.82
CA ALA A 144 1.25 15.05 -3.82
C ALA A 144 1.18 16.45 -4.46
N GLY A 145 2.15 16.77 -5.34
CA GLY A 145 2.19 18.05 -6.04
C GLY A 145 0.92 18.34 -6.85
N HIS A 146 0.44 17.38 -7.63
CA HIS A 146 -0.80 17.57 -8.41
C HIS A 146 -2.04 17.71 -7.53
N LEU A 147 -2.18 16.91 -6.47
CA LEU A 147 -3.33 17.01 -5.56
C LEU A 147 -3.32 18.34 -4.79
N THR A 148 -2.15 18.82 -4.35
CA THR A 148 -2.06 20.14 -3.68
C THR A 148 -2.46 21.27 -4.61
N ILE A 149 -2.05 21.22 -5.88
CA ILE A 149 -2.46 22.22 -6.90
C ILE A 149 -3.96 22.12 -7.18
N MET A 150 -4.48 20.91 -7.38
CA MET A 150 -5.87 20.66 -7.76
C MET A 150 -6.86 21.12 -6.69
N PHE A 151 -6.55 20.87 -5.42
CA PHE A 151 -7.43 21.20 -4.29
C PHE A 151 -7.04 22.47 -3.54
N GLY A 152 -5.93 23.12 -3.89
CA GLY A 152 -5.45 24.31 -3.19
C GLY A 152 -4.91 24.02 -1.79
N LEU A 153 -4.31 22.84 -1.56
CA LEU A 153 -3.74 22.46 -0.26
C LEU A 153 -2.42 23.21 -0.07
N ARG A 154 -2.31 24.02 0.95
CA ARG A 154 -1.14 24.85 1.25
C ARG A 154 -0.42 24.46 2.54
N GLY A 155 -0.82 23.36 3.18
CA GLY A 155 -0.12 22.78 4.32
C GLY A 155 1.13 22.00 3.91
N PRO A 156 1.71 21.19 4.82
CA PRO A 156 2.89 20.39 4.51
C PRO A 156 2.67 19.48 3.30
N SER A 157 3.67 19.42 2.39
CA SER A 157 3.64 18.53 1.23
C SER A 157 4.96 17.75 1.20
N ILE A 158 4.88 16.45 1.44
CA ILE A 158 6.03 15.54 1.48
C ILE A 158 5.78 14.28 0.66
N SER A 159 6.86 13.62 0.30
CA SER A 159 6.84 12.29 -0.34
C SER A 159 7.99 11.47 0.22
N ILE A 160 7.64 10.36 0.86
CA ILE A 160 8.61 9.42 1.42
C ILE A 160 8.69 8.22 0.49
N ALA A 161 9.91 7.93 0.02
CA ALA A 161 10.22 6.76 -0.80
C ALA A 161 11.08 5.79 0.01
N THR A 162 10.46 4.73 0.49
CA THR A 162 11.07 3.66 1.29
C THR A 162 10.66 2.29 0.75
N ALA A 163 10.82 2.14 -0.57
CA ALA A 163 10.46 0.92 -1.30
C ALA A 163 9.03 0.45 -0.96
N CYS A 164 8.85 -0.81 -0.58
CA CYS A 164 7.54 -1.39 -0.29
C CYS A 164 6.87 -0.82 0.97
N THR A 165 7.59 -0.09 1.81
CA THR A 165 7.07 0.53 3.04
C THR A 165 6.58 1.97 2.83
N SER A 166 6.74 2.53 1.62
CA SER A 166 6.42 3.94 1.33
C SER A 166 5.01 4.32 1.74
N GLY A 167 4.00 3.50 1.45
CA GLY A 167 2.60 3.78 1.79
C GLY A 167 2.36 3.88 3.29
N VAL A 168 2.87 2.93 4.07
CA VAL A 168 2.78 2.93 5.54
C VAL A 168 3.52 4.13 6.14
N HIS A 169 4.73 4.43 5.65
CA HIS A 169 5.51 5.56 6.14
C HIS A 169 4.85 6.90 5.85
N ASN A 170 4.28 7.12 4.66
CA ASN A 170 3.57 8.36 4.35
C ASN A 170 2.33 8.54 5.24
N ILE A 171 1.53 7.48 5.44
CA ILE A 171 0.37 7.54 6.33
C ILE A 171 0.78 7.80 7.77
N GLY A 172 1.78 7.09 8.27
CA GLY A 172 2.25 7.23 9.65
C GLY A 172 2.85 8.62 9.93
N GLN A 173 3.63 9.17 8.99
CA GLN A 173 4.21 10.51 9.14
C GLN A 173 3.13 11.60 9.02
N ALA A 174 2.17 11.45 8.12
CA ALA A 174 1.01 12.35 8.04
C ALA A 174 0.23 12.37 9.37
N ALA A 175 -0.03 11.18 9.94
CA ALA A 175 -0.69 11.07 11.24
C ALA A 175 0.12 11.78 12.34
N ARG A 176 1.45 11.63 12.36
CA ARG A 176 2.32 12.36 13.30
C ARG A 176 2.26 13.87 13.11
N MET A 177 2.34 14.37 11.88
CA MET A 177 2.22 15.81 11.59
C MET A 177 0.92 16.39 12.13
N ILE A 178 -0.20 15.68 11.96
CA ILE A 178 -1.48 16.08 12.53
C ILE A 178 -1.44 16.00 14.06
N ALA A 179 -0.95 14.91 14.62
CA ALA A 179 -0.91 14.71 16.07
C ALA A 179 -0.06 15.77 16.80
N TYR A 180 1.01 16.24 16.17
CA TYR A 180 1.88 17.29 16.73
C TYR A 180 1.49 18.73 16.34
N GLY A 181 0.47 18.91 15.49
CA GLY A 181 -0.11 20.21 15.20
C GLY A 181 0.43 20.93 13.97
N ASP A 182 1.23 20.26 13.12
CA ASP A 182 1.74 20.84 11.87
C ASP A 182 0.62 21.01 10.82
N ALA A 183 -0.37 20.12 10.84
CA ALA A 183 -1.54 20.16 9.99
C ALA A 183 -2.80 19.76 10.78
N ASP A 184 -3.99 20.06 10.24
CA ASP A 184 -5.27 19.62 10.78
C ASP A 184 -5.86 18.47 9.96
N ALA A 185 -5.49 18.38 8.68
CA ALA A 185 -5.81 17.26 7.82
C ALA A 185 -4.70 17.03 6.79
N MET A 186 -4.58 15.79 6.31
CA MET A 186 -3.64 15.41 5.26
C MET A 186 -4.21 14.30 4.37
N VAL A 187 -3.99 14.42 3.06
CA VAL A 187 -4.14 13.29 2.13
C VAL A 187 -2.86 12.48 2.17
N ALA A 188 -2.95 11.20 2.46
CA ALA A 188 -1.77 10.35 2.63
C ALA A 188 -1.92 9.00 1.93
N GLY A 189 -0.83 8.46 1.42
CA GLY A 189 -0.84 7.15 0.81
C GLY A 189 0.33 6.89 -0.12
N GLY A 190 0.07 6.09 -1.16
CA GLY A 190 1.07 5.72 -2.15
C GLY A 190 0.45 5.29 -3.48
N ALA A 191 1.24 5.40 -4.53
CA ALA A 191 0.87 5.00 -5.88
C ALA A 191 2.06 4.32 -6.57
N GLU A 192 1.80 3.30 -7.39
CA GLU A 192 2.83 2.56 -8.11
C GLU A 192 2.31 2.00 -9.44
N LYS A 193 3.13 2.10 -10.47
CA LYS A 193 2.94 1.41 -11.75
C LYS A 193 4.29 0.91 -12.24
N ALA A 194 4.69 -0.26 -11.78
CA ALA A 194 5.99 -0.86 -12.08
C ALA A 194 5.91 -2.07 -13.02
N SER A 195 4.73 -2.42 -13.55
CA SER A 195 4.53 -3.46 -14.57
C SER A 195 4.99 -2.97 -15.96
N THR A 196 6.25 -2.58 -16.06
CA THR A 196 6.93 -2.11 -17.27
C THR A 196 8.01 -3.11 -17.70
N PRO A 197 8.56 -3.01 -18.92
CA PRO A 197 9.68 -3.84 -19.34
C PRO A 197 10.85 -3.87 -18.35
N LEU A 198 11.32 -2.70 -17.87
CA LEU A 198 12.40 -2.64 -16.87
C LEU A 198 11.95 -3.13 -15.49
N GLY A 199 10.72 -2.84 -15.06
CA GLY A 199 10.20 -3.29 -13.78
C GLY A 199 10.14 -4.81 -13.70
N VAL A 200 9.46 -5.42 -14.66
CA VAL A 200 9.34 -6.90 -14.73
C VAL A 200 10.72 -7.53 -14.99
N GLY A 201 11.52 -6.96 -15.89
CA GLY A 201 12.86 -7.45 -16.18
C GLY A 201 13.82 -7.34 -15.02
N GLY A 202 13.79 -6.21 -14.30
CA GLY A 202 14.67 -5.94 -13.15
C GLY A 202 14.39 -6.89 -11.97
N PHE A 203 13.13 -7.02 -11.57
CA PHE A 203 12.74 -7.98 -10.52
C PHE A 203 12.93 -9.43 -10.97
N GLY A 204 12.72 -9.73 -12.27
CA GLY A 204 13.01 -11.02 -12.85
C GLY A 204 14.51 -11.37 -12.80
N ALA A 205 15.38 -10.41 -13.14
CA ALA A 205 16.84 -10.58 -13.05
C ALA A 205 17.30 -10.82 -11.61
N ALA A 206 16.63 -10.20 -10.63
CA ALA A 206 16.85 -10.45 -9.21
C ALA A 206 16.27 -11.79 -8.72
N ARG A 207 15.59 -12.52 -9.57
CA ARG A 207 14.87 -13.78 -9.24
C ARG A 207 13.85 -13.61 -8.10
N ALA A 208 13.24 -12.45 -8.03
CA ALA A 208 12.30 -12.10 -6.97
C ALA A 208 10.84 -12.42 -7.34
N LEU A 209 10.54 -12.56 -8.65
CA LEU A 209 9.19 -12.81 -9.16
C LEU A 209 8.87 -14.29 -9.30
N SER A 210 7.62 -14.66 -9.04
CA SER A 210 7.07 -15.96 -9.44
C SER A 210 7.12 -16.16 -10.95
N THR A 211 7.40 -17.37 -11.37
CA THR A 211 7.43 -17.77 -12.80
C THR A 211 6.32 -18.75 -13.16
N ARG A 212 5.26 -18.82 -12.37
CA ARG A 212 4.10 -19.71 -12.57
C ARG A 212 3.19 -19.23 -13.70
N ASN A 213 3.73 -19.18 -14.92
CA ASN A 213 3.04 -18.66 -16.11
C ASN A 213 1.89 -19.57 -16.59
N ASP A 214 1.90 -20.83 -16.23
CA ASP A 214 0.85 -21.82 -16.54
C ASP A 214 -0.44 -21.57 -15.73
N ASN A 215 -0.33 -20.95 -14.55
CA ASN A 215 -1.48 -20.57 -13.73
C ASN A 215 -1.19 -19.28 -12.96
N PRO A 216 -1.26 -18.10 -13.62
CA PRO A 216 -0.93 -16.82 -13.00
C PRO A 216 -1.73 -16.51 -11.74
N GLN A 217 -3.01 -16.89 -11.68
CA GLN A 217 -3.89 -16.63 -10.53
C GLN A 217 -3.48 -17.43 -9.28
N ALA A 218 -2.74 -18.51 -9.44
CA ALA A 218 -2.20 -19.32 -8.35
C ALA A 218 -0.76 -18.95 -7.98
N ALA A 219 -0.17 -17.93 -8.62
CA ALA A 219 1.24 -17.57 -8.44
C ALA A 219 1.53 -16.89 -7.10
N SER A 220 0.70 -15.93 -6.69
CA SER A 220 0.82 -15.31 -5.38
C SER A 220 0.14 -16.19 -4.33
N ARG A 221 0.98 -16.84 -3.51
CA ARG A 221 0.56 -17.87 -2.54
C ARG A 221 1.32 -17.75 -1.21
N PRO A 222 1.11 -16.64 -0.47
CA PRO A 222 1.84 -16.40 0.78
C PRO A 222 1.74 -17.58 1.74
N TRP A 223 2.88 -17.94 2.36
CA TRP A 223 3.09 -19.05 3.31
C TRP A 223 2.85 -20.46 2.77
N ASP A 224 2.44 -20.60 1.51
CA ASP A 224 2.35 -21.92 0.88
C ASP A 224 3.75 -22.43 0.54
N ARG A 225 3.97 -23.75 0.73
CA ARG A 225 5.29 -24.37 0.49
C ARG A 225 5.75 -24.31 -0.96
N ASP A 226 4.81 -24.17 -1.91
CA ASP A 226 5.10 -24.15 -3.35
C ASP A 226 5.22 -22.71 -3.90
N ARG A 227 5.34 -21.69 -3.02
CA ARG A 227 5.58 -20.30 -3.43
C ARG A 227 6.99 -20.15 -4.02
N ASP A 228 7.12 -19.34 -5.06
CA ASP A 228 8.36 -19.17 -5.82
C ASP A 228 8.75 -17.71 -6.06
N GLY A 229 8.15 -16.76 -5.37
CA GLY A 229 8.41 -15.32 -5.51
C GLY A 229 7.12 -14.50 -5.48
N PHE A 230 7.27 -13.17 -5.45
CA PHE A 230 6.10 -12.31 -5.46
C PHE A 230 5.54 -12.09 -6.86
N VAL A 231 4.31 -11.61 -6.95
CA VAL A 231 3.67 -11.14 -8.17
C VAL A 231 3.60 -9.62 -8.11
N LEU A 232 4.11 -8.95 -9.13
CA LEU A 232 4.06 -7.49 -9.23
C LEU A 232 2.61 -7.01 -9.37
N GLY A 233 2.24 -5.93 -8.70
CA GLY A 233 0.92 -5.30 -8.80
C GLY A 233 1.02 -3.79 -8.97
N ASP A 234 0.04 -3.21 -9.66
CA ASP A 234 -0.11 -1.77 -9.89
C ASP A 234 -1.33 -1.22 -9.13
N GLY A 235 -1.29 0.05 -8.77
CA GLY A 235 -2.44 0.73 -8.18
C GLY A 235 -2.08 1.92 -7.30
N ALA A 236 -3.05 2.37 -6.53
CA ALA A 236 -2.90 3.46 -5.57
C ALA A 236 -3.88 3.32 -4.42
N GLY A 237 -3.46 3.75 -3.24
CA GLY A 237 -4.33 3.90 -2.08
C GLY A 237 -4.13 5.27 -1.44
N MET A 238 -5.23 5.95 -1.14
CA MET A 238 -5.23 7.27 -0.49
C MET A 238 -6.22 7.29 0.65
N ILE A 239 -5.78 7.89 1.76
CA ILE A 239 -6.64 8.17 2.92
C ILE A 239 -6.59 9.66 3.24
N VAL A 240 -7.71 10.21 3.66
CA VAL A 240 -7.75 11.52 4.30
C VAL A 240 -7.67 11.29 5.81
N LEU A 241 -6.59 11.78 6.39
CA LEU A 241 -6.38 11.83 7.84
C LEU A 241 -6.77 13.20 8.36
N GLU A 242 -7.39 13.23 9.53
CA GLU A 242 -7.92 14.47 10.10
C GLU A 242 -7.80 14.48 11.62
N GLU A 243 -7.55 15.63 12.22
CA GLU A 243 -7.62 15.79 13.66
C GLU A 243 -9.04 15.52 14.14
N TYR A 244 -9.18 14.77 15.24
CA TYR A 244 -10.46 14.23 15.70
C TYR A 244 -11.50 15.29 16.01
N GLU A 245 -11.16 16.35 16.75
CA GLU A 245 -12.12 17.41 17.10
C GLU A 245 -12.48 18.27 15.87
N HIS A 246 -11.54 18.44 14.93
CA HIS A 246 -11.81 19.07 13.64
C HIS A 246 -12.83 18.26 12.85
N ALA A 247 -12.64 16.94 12.74
CA ALA A 247 -13.56 16.02 12.04
C ALA A 247 -14.96 16.05 12.68
N LYS A 248 -15.05 15.97 14.00
CA LYS A 248 -16.31 16.05 14.74
C LYS A 248 -17.04 17.37 14.54
N LYS A 249 -16.33 18.47 14.61
CA LYS A 249 -16.91 19.83 14.48
C LYS A 249 -17.62 20.02 13.14
N ARG A 250 -17.08 19.44 12.06
CA ARG A 250 -17.71 19.50 10.73
C ARG A 250 -18.70 18.36 10.44
N GLY A 251 -18.91 17.45 11.39
CA GLY A 251 -19.81 16.30 11.21
C GLY A 251 -19.30 15.25 10.23
N ALA A 252 -17.98 15.06 10.12
CA ALA A 252 -17.37 14.11 9.21
C ALA A 252 -17.75 12.67 9.55
N LYS A 253 -17.92 11.85 8.52
CA LYS A 253 -17.88 10.40 8.68
C LYS A 253 -16.48 9.97 9.11
N ILE A 254 -16.38 9.16 10.13
CA ILE A 254 -15.12 8.63 10.65
C ILE A 254 -15.09 7.12 10.47
N TYR A 255 -14.09 6.62 9.76
CA TYR A 255 -13.90 5.18 9.51
C TYR A 255 -13.20 4.47 10.65
N ALA A 256 -12.11 5.07 11.14
CA ALA A 256 -11.25 4.51 12.17
C ALA A 256 -10.35 5.61 12.75
N GLU A 257 -9.67 5.31 13.85
CA GLU A 257 -8.61 6.13 14.43
C GLU A 257 -7.24 5.47 14.17
N VAL A 258 -6.24 6.26 13.79
CA VAL A 258 -4.85 5.83 13.73
C VAL A 258 -4.24 5.99 15.12
N VAL A 259 -4.00 4.88 15.80
CA VAL A 259 -3.55 4.89 17.21
C VAL A 259 -2.09 4.53 17.40
N GLY A 260 -1.48 3.84 16.44
CA GLY A 260 -0.09 3.41 16.54
C GLY A 260 0.65 3.44 15.22
N PHE A 261 1.92 3.86 15.28
CA PHE A 261 2.85 3.84 14.16
C PHE A 261 4.23 3.44 14.67
N GLY A 262 4.77 2.35 14.14
CA GLY A 262 6.10 1.83 14.45
C GLY A 262 6.98 1.71 13.23
N MET A 263 8.25 2.01 13.39
CA MET A 263 9.28 1.88 12.37
C MET A 263 10.49 1.15 12.93
N SER A 264 11.24 0.48 12.06
CA SER A 264 12.53 -0.11 12.37
C SER A 264 13.38 -0.28 11.10
N SER A 265 14.63 -0.69 11.29
CA SER A 265 15.49 -1.14 10.20
C SER A 265 16.10 -2.49 10.55
N ASP A 266 16.20 -3.38 9.55
CA ASP A 266 16.82 -4.71 9.72
C ASP A 266 18.33 -4.61 9.96
N ALA A 267 18.99 -3.62 9.34
CA ALA A 267 20.45 -3.47 9.32
C ALA A 267 21.17 -4.80 8.98
N TYR A 268 20.63 -5.53 8.00
CA TYR A 268 21.05 -6.90 7.68
C TYR A 268 21.47 -7.09 6.21
N HIS A 269 20.55 -6.96 5.27
CA HIS A 269 20.79 -7.17 3.84
C HIS A 269 19.89 -6.26 2.99
N MET A 270 20.34 -5.92 1.76
CA MET A 270 19.61 -4.98 0.91
C MET A 270 18.24 -5.49 0.44
N THR A 271 18.03 -6.80 0.33
CA THR A 271 16.79 -7.37 -0.24
C THR A 271 16.19 -8.52 0.58
N SER A 272 16.91 -9.05 1.57
CA SER A 272 16.46 -10.19 2.37
C SER A 272 16.31 -9.81 3.83
N PRO A 273 15.22 -10.18 4.52
CA PRO A 273 15.09 -10.01 5.96
C PRO A 273 15.97 -11.04 6.70
N PRO A 274 16.33 -10.77 7.98
CA PRO A 274 16.89 -11.79 8.83
C PRO A 274 15.89 -12.91 9.08
N GLU A 275 16.35 -14.15 9.19
CA GLU A 275 15.47 -15.34 9.31
C GLU A 275 14.50 -15.28 10.50
N ASN A 276 14.92 -14.66 11.60
CA ASN A 276 14.09 -14.50 12.80
C ASN A 276 13.08 -13.35 12.72
N GLY A 277 13.08 -12.55 11.62
CA GLY A 277 12.17 -11.42 11.45
C GLY A 277 12.32 -10.31 12.50
N ALA A 278 13.53 -10.14 13.08
CA ALA A 278 13.73 -9.22 14.21
C ALA A 278 13.34 -7.76 13.90
N GLY A 279 13.66 -7.26 12.70
CA GLY A 279 13.26 -5.91 12.29
C GLY A 279 11.74 -5.74 12.17
N ALA A 280 11.08 -6.70 11.54
CA ALA A 280 9.62 -6.73 11.45
C ALA A 280 8.95 -6.78 12.84
N ALA A 281 9.46 -7.65 13.72
CA ALA A 281 9.01 -7.72 15.11
C ALA A 281 9.18 -6.38 15.84
N GLN A 282 10.33 -5.71 15.66
CA GLN A 282 10.58 -4.42 16.28
C GLN A 282 9.62 -3.33 15.78
N ALA A 283 9.27 -3.30 14.49
CA ALA A 283 8.30 -2.34 13.95
C ALA A 283 6.91 -2.56 14.58
N MET A 284 6.45 -3.82 14.66
CA MET A 284 5.19 -4.17 15.32
C MET A 284 5.20 -3.78 16.81
N ALA A 285 6.26 -4.13 17.55
CA ALA A 285 6.39 -3.77 18.96
C ALA A 285 6.36 -2.24 19.16
N ASN A 286 7.02 -1.49 18.29
CA ASN A 286 7.03 -0.03 18.34
C ASN A 286 5.63 0.55 18.08
N ALA A 287 4.86 -0.01 17.14
CA ALA A 287 3.50 0.42 16.85
C ALA A 287 2.55 0.12 18.04
N ILE A 288 2.63 -1.08 18.63
CA ILE A 288 1.85 -1.49 19.80
C ILE A 288 2.15 -0.58 20.99
N ARG A 289 3.43 -0.29 21.23
CA ARG A 289 3.86 0.62 22.29
C ARG A 289 3.37 2.07 22.05
N ASP A 290 3.45 2.57 20.79
CA ASP A 290 2.96 3.91 20.44
C ASP A 290 1.45 4.05 20.68
N ALA A 291 0.70 2.97 20.44
CA ALA A 291 -0.74 2.89 20.71
C ALA A 291 -1.10 2.72 22.20
N GLY A 292 -0.13 2.43 23.06
CA GLY A 292 -0.39 2.10 24.48
C GLY A 292 -1.13 0.78 24.68
N LEU A 293 -0.95 -0.16 23.75
CA LEU A 293 -1.64 -1.46 23.72
C LEU A 293 -0.71 -2.60 24.11
N THR A 294 -1.30 -3.79 24.25
CA THR A 294 -0.60 -5.07 24.28
C THR A 294 -1.00 -5.91 23.04
N PRO A 295 -0.22 -6.94 22.67
CA PRO A 295 -0.51 -7.72 21.46
C PRO A 295 -1.92 -8.33 21.45
N GLU A 296 -2.47 -8.68 22.61
CA GLU A 296 -3.79 -9.30 22.75
C GLU A 296 -4.96 -8.41 22.31
N HIS A 297 -4.74 -7.10 22.19
CA HIS A 297 -5.74 -6.18 21.66
C HIS A 297 -5.92 -6.29 20.15
N ILE A 298 -4.90 -6.78 19.42
CA ILE A 298 -4.93 -6.85 17.96
C ILE A 298 -5.72 -8.09 17.51
N GLY A 299 -6.84 -7.87 16.85
CA GLY A 299 -7.67 -8.95 16.31
C GLY A 299 -7.25 -9.45 14.93
N TYR A 300 -6.62 -8.59 14.13
CA TYR A 300 -6.21 -8.90 12.77
C TYR A 300 -4.90 -8.20 12.39
N VAL A 301 -4.02 -8.93 11.73
CA VAL A 301 -2.80 -8.43 11.09
C VAL A 301 -2.97 -8.57 9.58
N ASN A 302 -3.05 -7.45 8.87
CA ASN A 302 -2.84 -7.44 7.41
C ASN A 302 -1.34 -7.50 7.17
N ALA A 303 -0.88 -8.67 6.76
CA ALA A 303 0.53 -8.97 6.67
C ALA A 303 1.18 -8.38 5.42
N HIS A 304 2.50 -8.20 5.48
CA HIS A 304 3.27 -7.92 4.28
C HIS A 304 3.22 -9.09 3.29
N GLY A 305 3.42 -10.32 3.75
CA GLY A 305 3.12 -11.58 3.08
C GLY A 305 3.23 -11.57 1.55
N THR A 306 4.45 -11.44 1.01
CA THR A 306 4.69 -11.20 -0.43
C THR A 306 4.70 -12.46 -1.29
N SER A 307 4.58 -13.64 -0.70
CA SER A 307 4.77 -14.93 -1.40
C SER A 307 6.24 -15.22 -1.74
N THR A 308 7.18 -14.65 -1.01
CA THR A 308 8.60 -14.98 -1.11
C THR A 308 8.99 -16.02 -0.07
N PRO A 309 9.88 -16.98 -0.41
CA PRO A 309 10.27 -18.03 0.53
C PRO A 309 10.80 -17.50 1.87
N ALA A 310 11.74 -16.56 1.84
CA ALA A 310 12.35 -16.01 3.05
C ALA A 310 11.45 -14.99 3.76
N GLY A 311 10.78 -14.11 3.02
CA GLY A 311 9.98 -13.03 3.59
C GLY A 311 8.80 -13.51 4.40
N ASP A 312 8.04 -14.44 3.87
CA ASP A 312 6.83 -14.97 4.52
C ASP A 312 7.17 -15.73 5.81
N LYS A 313 8.26 -16.52 5.78
CA LYS A 313 8.73 -17.26 6.96
C LYS A 313 9.23 -16.33 8.06
N ALA A 314 10.01 -15.31 7.69
CA ALA A 314 10.50 -14.31 8.62
C ALA A 314 9.35 -13.52 9.28
N GLU A 315 8.32 -13.15 8.52
CA GLU A 315 7.14 -12.46 9.06
C GLU A 315 6.34 -13.37 10.02
N ALA A 316 6.14 -14.64 9.68
CA ALA A 316 5.50 -15.60 10.59
C ALA A 316 6.26 -15.72 11.92
N GLN A 317 7.60 -15.77 11.88
CA GLN A 317 8.43 -15.77 13.09
C GLN A 317 8.30 -14.46 13.88
N ALA A 318 8.27 -13.31 13.19
CA ALA A 318 8.09 -12.01 13.82
C ALA A 318 6.74 -11.91 14.55
N VAL A 319 5.65 -12.35 13.92
CA VAL A 319 4.31 -12.39 14.56
C VAL A 319 4.33 -13.28 15.78
N LYS A 320 4.86 -14.51 15.68
CA LYS A 320 4.97 -15.42 16.83
C LYS A 320 5.75 -14.81 17.98
N SER A 321 6.85 -14.12 17.69
CA SER A 321 7.70 -13.52 18.73
C SER A 321 7.01 -12.37 19.48
N ILE A 322 6.15 -11.60 18.80
CA ILE A 322 5.42 -10.47 19.38
C ILE A 322 4.16 -10.92 20.09
N PHE A 323 3.41 -11.83 19.51
CA PHE A 323 2.12 -12.26 20.03
C PHE A 323 2.21 -13.41 21.06
N GLY A 324 3.36 -14.12 21.13
CA GLY A 324 3.57 -15.20 22.10
C GLY A 324 2.45 -16.25 22.05
N GLU A 325 1.85 -16.59 23.17
CA GLU A 325 0.75 -17.54 23.23
C GLU A 325 -0.50 -17.08 22.50
N TYR A 326 -0.70 -15.76 22.36
CA TYR A 326 -1.82 -15.18 21.62
C TYR A 326 -1.67 -15.34 20.10
N ALA A 327 -0.49 -15.68 19.58
CA ALA A 327 -0.25 -15.91 18.16
C ALA A 327 -1.19 -16.96 17.54
N SER A 328 -1.69 -17.91 18.33
CA SER A 328 -2.68 -18.90 17.91
C SER A 328 -4.11 -18.35 17.74
N ARG A 329 -4.37 -17.11 18.16
CA ARG A 329 -5.71 -16.48 18.17
C ARG A 329 -5.81 -15.30 17.24
N VAL A 330 -4.71 -14.58 16.98
CA VAL A 330 -4.70 -13.46 16.06
C VAL A 330 -4.88 -13.95 14.63
N LEU A 331 -5.78 -13.32 13.88
CA LEU A 331 -5.96 -13.60 12.47
C LEU A 331 -4.88 -12.85 11.66
N VAL A 332 -4.28 -13.53 10.70
CA VAL A 332 -3.26 -12.97 9.82
C VAL A 332 -3.65 -13.28 8.37
N SER A 333 -3.68 -12.32 7.48
CA SER A 333 -3.85 -12.65 6.06
C SER A 333 -3.04 -11.74 5.16
N SER A 334 -2.73 -12.23 3.96
CA SER A 334 -2.11 -11.45 2.91
C SER A 334 -3.05 -11.29 1.72
N THR A 335 -3.51 -10.06 1.56
CA THR A 335 -4.30 -9.64 0.40
C THR A 335 -3.50 -9.61 -0.89
N LYS A 336 -2.16 -9.67 -0.80
CA LYS A 336 -1.27 -9.83 -1.96
C LYS A 336 -1.48 -11.15 -2.69
N SER A 337 -2.10 -12.14 -2.05
CA SER A 337 -2.54 -13.35 -2.74
C SER A 337 -3.53 -13.06 -3.86
N MET A 338 -4.28 -11.95 -3.79
CA MET A 338 -5.30 -11.52 -4.76
C MET A 338 -4.83 -10.36 -5.63
N THR A 339 -4.13 -9.39 -5.07
CA THR A 339 -3.73 -8.16 -5.77
C THR A 339 -2.33 -8.19 -6.35
N GLY A 340 -1.48 -9.13 -5.92
CA GLY A 340 -0.05 -8.99 -6.09
C GLY A 340 0.52 -7.90 -5.16
N HIS A 341 1.79 -7.61 -5.33
CA HIS A 341 2.54 -6.66 -4.51
C HIS A 341 2.62 -5.30 -5.20
N LEU A 342 1.91 -4.30 -4.68
CA LEU A 342 1.84 -2.95 -5.23
C LEU A 342 3.05 -2.06 -4.82
N LEU A 343 4.12 -2.64 -4.32
CA LEU A 343 5.35 -1.94 -3.92
C LEU A 343 5.06 -0.73 -3.01
N GLY A 344 5.35 0.49 -3.47
CA GLY A 344 5.13 1.70 -2.69
C GLY A 344 3.67 2.03 -2.40
N ALA A 345 2.72 1.49 -3.16
CA ALA A 345 1.30 1.62 -2.89
C ALA A 345 0.76 0.51 -1.96
N ALA A 346 1.51 -0.58 -1.76
CA ALA A 346 1.04 -1.76 -1.03
C ALA A 346 0.51 -1.41 0.38
N GLY A 347 1.32 -0.75 1.19
CA GLY A 347 0.92 -0.40 2.56
C GLY A 347 -0.24 0.58 2.63
N ALA A 348 -0.46 1.38 1.60
CA ALA A 348 -1.59 2.30 1.52
C ALA A 348 -2.91 1.56 1.26
N VAL A 349 -2.97 0.68 0.26
CA VAL A 349 -4.17 -0.13 -0.01
C VAL A 349 -4.46 -1.09 1.14
N GLU A 350 -3.43 -1.68 1.74
CA GLU A 350 -3.56 -2.60 2.87
C GLU A 350 -4.00 -1.91 4.16
N SER A 351 -3.62 -0.65 4.37
CA SER A 351 -4.18 0.20 5.43
C SER A 351 -5.69 0.39 5.24
N ILE A 352 -6.15 0.63 4.01
CA ILE A 352 -7.58 0.72 3.70
C ILE A 352 -8.28 -0.61 3.99
N TYR A 353 -7.70 -1.75 3.60
CA TYR A 353 -8.27 -3.07 3.90
C TYR A 353 -8.38 -3.32 5.42
N SER A 354 -7.38 -2.90 6.18
CA SER A 354 -7.38 -3.00 7.64
C SER A 354 -8.50 -2.16 8.29
N ILE A 355 -8.75 -0.96 7.74
CA ILE A 355 -9.85 -0.07 8.15
C ILE A 355 -11.20 -0.69 7.80
N LEU A 356 -11.35 -1.24 6.59
CA LEU A 356 -12.60 -1.88 6.15
C LEU A 356 -12.89 -3.16 6.91
N ALA A 357 -11.85 -3.90 7.32
CA ALA A 357 -12.01 -5.06 8.20
C ALA A 357 -12.62 -4.68 9.56
N LEU A 358 -12.22 -3.53 10.13
CA LEU A 358 -12.85 -2.98 11.34
C LEU A 358 -14.30 -2.56 11.10
N ARG A 359 -14.57 -1.88 9.98
CA ARG A 359 -15.91 -1.41 9.62
C ARG A 359 -16.91 -2.57 9.52
N ASP A 360 -16.53 -3.60 8.75
CA ASP A 360 -17.42 -4.69 8.36
C ASP A 360 -17.28 -5.93 9.24
N GLN A 361 -16.33 -5.91 10.19
CA GLN A 361 -16.02 -7.07 11.04
C GLN A 361 -15.77 -8.33 10.21
N ALA A 362 -15.01 -8.18 9.12
CA ALA A 362 -14.70 -9.23 8.16
C ALA A 362 -13.21 -9.18 7.79
N VAL A 363 -12.56 -10.33 7.77
CA VAL A 363 -11.14 -10.47 7.45
C VAL A 363 -11.02 -11.12 6.06
N PRO A 364 -10.33 -10.45 5.10
CA PRO A 364 -10.14 -11.01 3.76
C PRO A 364 -9.21 -12.23 3.81
N PRO A 365 -9.36 -13.19 2.89
CA PRO A 365 -8.60 -14.44 2.92
C PRO A 365 -7.17 -14.26 2.38
N THR A 366 -6.32 -15.24 2.70
CA THR A 366 -5.15 -15.60 1.92
C THR A 366 -5.57 -16.69 0.95
N ILE A 367 -5.75 -16.38 -0.33
CA ILE A 367 -6.05 -17.41 -1.34
C ILE A 367 -4.77 -18.17 -1.73
N ASN A 368 -4.92 -19.34 -2.36
CA ASN A 368 -3.84 -20.20 -2.82
C ASN A 368 -2.97 -20.83 -1.70
N LEU A 369 -3.36 -20.71 -0.45
CA LEU A 369 -2.67 -21.38 0.66
C LEU A 369 -3.22 -22.79 0.84
N ASP A 370 -2.76 -23.70 -0.02
CA ASP A 370 -3.21 -25.10 -0.04
C ASP A 370 -2.39 -25.98 0.90
N ASN A 371 -1.09 -25.71 0.99
CA ASN A 371 -0.14 -26.48 1.79
C ASN A 371 0.79 -25.52 2.54
N PRO A 372 0.46 -25.16 3.79
CA PRO A 372 1.33 -24.31 4.60
C PRO A 372 2.75 -24.87 4.71
N ASP A 373 3.74 -23.97 4.57
CA ASP A 373 5.15 -24.34 4.69
C ASP A 373 5.54 -24.59 6.15
N GLU A 374 6.65 -25.28 6.36
CA GLU A 374 7.19 -25.52 7.69
C GLU A 374 7.44 -24.21 8.45
N GLY A 375 6.92 -24.14 9.68
CA GLY A 375 6.97 -22.95 10.52
C GLY A 375 5.94 -21.87 10.20
N CYS A 376 5.09 -22.08 9.19
CA CYS A 376 3.98 -21.23 8.82
C CYS A 376 2.66 -21.82 9.34
N ASP A 377 2.47 -21.76 10.66
CA ASP A 377 1.40 -22.42 11.41
C ASP A 377 0.45 -21.47 12.15
N LEU A 378 0.41 -20.19 11.72
CA LEU A 378 -0.58 -19.22 12.19
C LEU A 378 -1.94 -19.42 11.48
N ASP A 379 -2.98 -18.77 11.98
CA ASP A 379 -4.26 -18.69 11.27
C ASP A 379 -4.16 -17.63 10.16
N PHE A 380 -3.78 -18.06 8.96
CA PHE A 380 -3.63 -17.20 7.78
C PHE A 380 -4.93 -16.95 7.01
N VAL A 381 -6.08 -17.31 7.59
CA VAL A 381 -7.41 -17.16 6.96
C VAL A 381 -7.41 -17.75 5.53
N PRO A 382 -7.14 -19.05 5.36
CA PRO A 382 -6.98 -19.63 4.02
C PRO A 382 -8.30 -19.63 3.25
N HIS A 383 -8.23 -19.34 1.96
CA HIS A 383 -9.25 -19.46 0.91
C HIS A 383 -10.48 -18.58 1.05
N GLU A 384 -11.13 -18.51 2.21
CA GLU A 384 -12.40 -17.82 2.40
C GLU A 384 -12.29 -16.71 3.45
N ALA A 385 -12.99 -15.59 3.19
CA ALA A 385 -13.09 -14.50 4.15
C ALA A 385 -13.76 -14.97 5.44
N ARG A 386 -13.33 -14.42 6.57
CA ARG A 386 -13.86 -14.79 7.88
C ARG A 386 -14.63 -13.64 8.51
N GLN A 387 -15.87 -13.90 8.88
CA GLN A 387 -16.65 -13.00 9.73
C GLN A 387 -16.15 -13.09 11.15
N VAL A 388 -16.04 -11.94 11.80
CA VAL A 388 -15.60 -11.82 13.19
C VAL A 388 -16.57 -10.93 13.96
N SER A 389 -16.41 -10.86 15.26
CA SER A 389 -17.19 -9.95 16.11
C SER A 389 -16.30 -9.39 17.22
N GLY A 390 -16.52 -8.14 17.58
CA GLY A 390 -15.77 -7.49 18.66
C GLY A 390 -14.30 -7.17 18.32
N MET A 391 -13.91 -7.17 17.07
CA MET A 391 -12.58 -6.74 16.66
C MET A 391 -12.49 -5.21 16.77
N GLU A 392 -11.61 -4.75 17.65
CA GLU A 392 -11.44 -3.31 17.93
C GLU A 392 -10.17 -2.73 17.30
N TYR A 393 -9.14 -3.55 17.06
CA TYR A 393 -7.87 -3.10 16.52
C TYR A 393 -7.36 -4.01 15.41
N THR A 394 -6.80 -3.37 14.38
CA THR A 394 -6.08 -4.05 13.30
C THR A 394 -4.67 -3.48 13.18
N LEU A 395 -3.74 -4.32 12.73
CA LEU A 395 -2.36 -3.95 12.47
C LEU A 395 -2.05 -4.21 10.99
N CYS A 396 -1.41 -3.24 10.31
CA CYS A 396 -0.97 -3.33 8.93
C CYS A 396 0.56 -3.28 8.86
N ASN A 397 1.17 -4.30 8.27
CA ASN A 397 2.62 -4.43 8.11
C ASN A 397 3.09 -4.10 6.70
N SER A 398 4.22 -3.42 6.59
CA SER A 398 4.99 -3.30 5.35
C SER A 398 6.48 -3.40 5.64
N PHE A 399 7.17 -4.25 4.88
CA PHE A 399 8.60 -4.48 5.00
C PHE A 399 9.26 -4.34 3.62
N GLY A 400 10.22 -3.44 3.50
CA GLY A 400 10.76 -3.04 2.20
C GLY A 400 12.21 -3.42 1.98
N PHE A 401 12.61 -3.47 0.73
CA PHE A 401 14.02 -3.52 0.34
C PHE A 401 14.79 -2.37 1.00
N GLY A 402 16.04 -2.64 1.38
CA GLY A 402 16.82 -1.76 2.26
C GLY A 402 16.64 -2.08 3.74
N GLY A 403 15.78 -3.06 4.08
CA GLY A 403 15.49 -3.46 5.46
C GLY A 403 14.61 -2.45 6.21
N THR A 404 13.84 -1.64 5.50
CA THR A 404 12.94 -0.65 6.09
C THR A 404 11.61 -1.28 6.45
N ASN A 405 11.17 -1.10 7.70
CA ASN A 405 9.96 -1.73 8.23
C ASN A 405 9.00 -0.68 8.79
N GLY A 406 7.70 -0.90 8.62
CA GLY A 406 6.64 -0.06 9.15
C GLY A 406 5.41 -0.85 9.53
N SER A 407 4.77 -0.45 10.63
CA SER A 407 3.51 -1.01 11.09
C SER A 407 2.57 0.12 11.53
N LEU A 408 1.30 0.03 11.13
CA LEU A 408 0.23 0.95 11.54
C LEU A 408 -0.82 0.18 12.34
N ILE A 409 -1.40 0.83 13.35
CA ILE A 409 -2.53 0.28 14.10
C ILE A 409 -3.73 1.21 13.95
N PHE A 410 -4.85 0.61 13.56
CA PHE A 410 -6.14 1.27 13.44
C PHE A 410 -7.08 0.75 14.53
N LYS A 411 -7.87 1.68 15.07
CA LYS A 411 -8.89 1.41 16.09
C LYS A 411 -10.27 1.68 15.54
N LYS A 412 -11.21 0.79 15.83
CA LYS A 412 -12.64 0.99 15.59
C LYS A 412 -13.16 2.17 16.41
N ILE A 413 -14.03 3.01 15.83
CA ILE A 413 -14.72 4.12 16.51
C ILE A 413 -16.20 3.81 16.66
#